data_49f860ab8d6f203076db6a0785750253
#
_entry.id   49f860ab8d6f203076db6a0785750253
#
_cell.length_a   1.000
_cell.length_b   1.000
_cell.length_c   1.000
_cell.angle_alpha   90.00
_cell.angle_beta   90.00
_cell.angle_gamma   90.00
#
_symmetry.space_group_name_H-M   'P 1'
#
loop_
_entity.id
_entity.type
_entity.pdbx_description
1 polymer ?
#
loop_
_entity_poly.entity_id
_entity_poly.type
_entity_poly.pdbx_seq_one_letter_code
_entity_poly.pdbx_strand_id
1 'polypeptide(L)'
;MPSTDINEAVKRLVNRDEALVRENANKDSNVYSTQRDLLAGAVSKASAFSMLPDAVSNAHMKGDIHFHDADYSPFTAQSNCSLPNYWDMLANGFTLGNAPMGSPNSISIAATQITQIMKDVASSQYGGQTANRADEHFAEYAKKDYDKFLEQAHEIMPDDLPIEIAERQVRMAKAVEPKRLHFEKDRPALPMDEPFDKTSDRLQQLREIWAKIQTRKAIYDAMQTMEYQINSNRVSNGQTPFVTVGFGLGTDWFSREVQRAILLNRIRGLGEEHHTAIFPKLVFTVKHGVNADPGDPNYDLKQLALESATKRMYPDVVFYENIVKITGSFKAPMGCRSFLQGWINPETGKDEEDGRMNLGVVTVNVPRIAIESHGDKARFWKLFDERMEVAHQALQFRIMRCKEATPVNAPTCSALVRLVVLVPTTTWTSCSRTSVPPCRSATSALPRPLRSSMARTGFATTAGIRKARSSRCPSSSA
;
A
#
# COMPACT_ATOMS: atom_id res chain seq x y z
N MET A 1 -25.87 26.20 -5.94
CA MET A 1 -24.44 25.94 -6.17
C MET A 1 -23.69 26.44 -4.96
N PRO A 2 -22.81 25.67 -4.33
CA PRO A 2 -21.85 26.28 -3.42
C PRO A 2 -21.04 27.24 -4.28
N SER A 3 -21.10 28.51 -3.93
CA SER A 3 -20.31 29.56 -4.56
C SER A 3 -18.84 29.13 -4.50
N THR A 4 -18.20 29.01 -5.64
CA THR A 4 -16.74 28.90 -5.76
C THR A 4 -16.07 30.25 -5.51
N ASP A 5 -16.64 31.04 -4.59
CA ASP A 5 -16.05 32.29 -4.18
C ASP A 5 -14.81 31.99 -3.33
N ILE A 6 -13.65 32.16 -3.95
CA ILE A 6 -12.35 31.99 -3.31
C ILE A 6 -12.26 32.88 -2.04
N ASN A 7 -12.84 34.07 -2.06
CA ASN A 7 -12.82 34.99 -0.91
C ASN A 7 -13.60 34.41 0.28
N GLU A 8 -14.74 33.76 0.03
CA GLU A 8 -15.50 33.11 1.06
C GLU A 8 -14.75 31.88 1.61
N ALA A 9 -14.13 31.08 0.74
CA ALA A 9 -13.29 29.95 1.17
C ALA A 9 -12.11 30.43 2.03
N VAL A 10 -11.44 31.53 1.64
CA VAL A 10 -10.35 32.13 2.42
C VAL A 10 -10.85 32.62 3.78
N LYS A 11 -11.99 33.33 3.86
CA LYS A 11 -12.58 33.78 5.13
C LYS A 11 -12.87 32.59 6.06
N ARG A 12 -13.46 31.52 5.53
CA ARG A 12 -13.77 30.32 6.31
C ARG A 12 -12.49 29.66 6.83
N LEU A 13 -11.43 29.58 6.01
CA LEU A 13 -10.13 29.03 6.44
C LEU A 13 -9.47 29.90 7.52
N VAL A 14 -9.48 31.21 7.35
CA VAL A 14 -8.91 32.15 8.36
C VAL A 14 -9.66 32.07 9.67
N ASN A 15 -10.97 31.93 9.62
CA ASN A 15 -11.83 31.78 10.80
C ASN A 15 -11.87 30.32 11.35
N ARG A 16 -11.08 29.41 10.75
CA ARG A 16 -10.98 28.01 11.15
C ARG A 16 -12.35 27.31 11.20
N ASP A 17 -13.17 27.49 10.17
CA ASP A 17 -14.45 26.77 10.01
C ASP A 17 -14.23 25.26 10.18
N GLU A 18 -14.88 24.65 11.16
CA GLU A 18 -14.64 23.25 11.54
C GLU A 18 -14.89 22.28 10.40
N ALA A 19 -15.92 22.50 9.59
CA ALA A 19 -16.23 21.62 8.46
C ALA A 19 -15.13 21.63 7.41
N LEU A 20 -14.50 22.79 7.17
CA LEU A 20 -13.43 22.92 6.21
C LEU A 20 -12.09 22.39 6.74
N VAL A 21 -11.79 22.69 8.01
CA VAL A 21 -10.54 22.30 8.66
C VAL A 21 -10.48 20.79 8.92
N ARG A 22 -11.65 20.16 9.10
CA ARG A 22 -11.81 18.71 9.34
C ARG A 22 -12.24 17.92 8.11
N GLU A 23 -12.24 18.54 6.92
CA GLU A 23 -12.62 17.87 5.66
C GLU A 23 -11.84 16.57 5.42
N ASN A 24 -10.57 16.53 5.80
CA ASN A 24 -9.74 15.35 5.73
C ASN A 24 -9.22 14.95 7.11
N ALA A 25 -9.76 13.86 7.66
CA ALA A 25 -9.38 13.32 8.97
C ALA A 25 -7.90 12.92 9.09
N ASN A 26 -7.20 12.72 7.98
CA ASN A 26 -5.78 12.36 7.98
C ASN A 26 -4.85 13.59 8.03
N LYS A 27 -5.39 14.81 7.89
CA LYS A 27 -4.61 16.05 7.96
C LYS A 27 -4.67 16.64 9.37
N ASP A 28 -3.52 17.07 9.88
CA ASP A 28 -3.46 17.81 11.14
C ASP A 28 -3.78 19.29 10.90
N SER A 29 -4.94 19.72 11.35
CA SER A 29 -5.42 21.10 11.21
C SER A 29 -4.59 22.14 11.97
N ASN A 30 -3.72 21.74 12.88
CA ASN A 30 -2.89 22.65 13.66
C ASN A 30 -1.58 23.03 12.97
N VAL A 31 -1.22 22.37 11.87
CA VAL A 31 0.01 22.61 11.15
C VAL A 31 -0.21 23.66 10.06
N TYR A 32 0.64 24.70 10.01
CA TYR A 32 0.53 25.76 9.02
C TYR A 32 0.56 25.26 7.57
N SER A 33 1.33 24.21 7.27
CA SER A 33 1.34 23.61 5.92
C SER A 33 -0.02 23.08 5.51
N THR A 34 -0.81 22.54 6.44
CA THR A 34 -2.19 22.11 6.18
C THR A 34 -3.08 23.27 5.76
N GLN A 35 -2.97 24.42 6.42
CA GLN A 35 -3.76 25.62 6.06
C GLN A 35 -3.41 26.10 4.66
N ARG A 36 -2.12 26.10 4.31
CA ARG A 36 -1.67 26.47 2.95
C ARG A 36 -2.17 25.48 1.90
N ASP A 37 -2.17 24.17 2.20
CA ASP A 37 -2.68 23.13 1.32
C ASP A 37 -4.20 23.25 1.11
N LEU A 38 -4.95 23.53 2.16
CA LEU A 38 -6.40 23.78 2.08
C LEU A 38 -6.72 25.01 1.22
N LEU A 39 -5.93 26.08 1.35
CA LEU A 39 -6.08 27.25 0.51
C LEU A 39 -5.76 26.95 -0.95
N ALA A 40 -4.66 26.25 -1.22
CA ALA A 40 -4.30 25.80 -2.57
C ALA A 40 -5.38 24.90 -3.16
N GLY A 41 -5.93 23.99 -2.35
CA GLY A 41 -7.05 23.12 -2.73
C GLY A 41 -8.33 23.88 -3.09
N ALA A 42 -8.66 24.95 -2.35
CA ALA A 42 -9.80 25.80 -2.67
C ALA A 42 -9.64 26.48 -4.04
N VAL A 43 -8.44 27.01 -4.34
CA VAL A 43 -8.13 27.60 -5.65
C VAL A 43 -8.18 26.55 -6.75
N SER A 44 -7.59 25.38 -6.50
CA SER A 44 -7.61 24.27 -7.47
C SER A 44 -9.05 23.83 -7.79
N LYS A 45 -9.91 23.62 -6.78
CA LYS A 45 -11.32 23.28 -6.97
C LYS A 45 -12.06 24.35 -7.78
N ALA A 46 -11.83 25.62 -7.50
CA ALA A 46 -12.46 26.73 -8.25
C ALA A 46 -12.05 26.72 -9.74
N SER A 47 -10.78 26.43 -10.02
CA SER A 47 -10.25 26.40 -11.38
C SER A 47 -10.54 25.08 -12.11
N ALA A 48 -10.68 23.96 -11.39
CA ALA A 48 -10.82 22.63 -11.98
C ALA A 48 -11.99 22.54 -12.95
N PHE A 49 -13.15 23.08 -12.57
CA PHE A 49 -14.37 22.99 -13.34
C PHE A 49 -14.39 23.88 -14.60
N SER A 50 -13.50 24.85 -14.70
CA SER A 50 -13.29 25.61 -15.94
C SER A 50 -12.27 24.93 -16.88
N MET A 51 -11.47 24.01 -16.37
CA MET A 51 -10.48 23.26 -17.16
C MET A 51 -11.04 21.92 -17.69
N LEU A 52 -12.02 21.34 -16.99
CA LEU A 52 -12.66 20.09 -17.39
C LEU A 52 -13.60 20.28 -18.57
N PRO A 53 -13.83 19.23 -19.40
CA PRO A 53 -14.88 19.27 -20.41
C PRO A 53 -16.25 19.59 -19.78
N ASP A 54 -17.06 20.40 -20.46
CA ASP A 54 -18.36 20.87 -19.95
C ASP A 54 -19.26 19.73 -19.49
N ALA A 55 -19.30 18.62 -20.22
CA ALA A 55 -20.08 17.45 -19.85
C ALA A 55 -19.65 16.87 -18.50
N VAL A 56 -18.35 16.84 -18.22
CA VAL A 56 -17.77 16.34 -16.95
C VAL A 56 -18.07 17.30 -15.81
N SER A 57 -17.84 18.60 -16.02
CA SER A 57 -18.12 19.64 -15.02
C SER A 57 -19.61 19.65 -14.65
N ASN A 58 -20.50 19.63 -15.64
CA ASN A 58 -21.95 19.61 -15.43
C ASN A 58 -22.42 18.34 -14.69
N ALA A 59 -21.90 17.17 -15.05
CA ALA A 59 -22.26 15.92 -14.41
C ALA A 59 -21.77 15.86 -12.95
N HIS A 60 -20.58 16.40 -12.67
CA HIS A 60 -20.07 16.53 -11.30
C HIS A 60 -20.96 17.48 -10.48
N MET A 61 -21.25 18.66 -10.99
CA MET A 61 -22.05 19.68 -10.29
C MET A 61 -23.49 19.21 -10.05
N LYS A 62 -24.06 18.38 -10.93
CA LYS A 62 -25.37 17.74 -10.74
C LYS A 62 -25.32 16.56 -9.75
N GLY A 63 -24.13 16.03 -9.44
CA GLY A 63 -23.97 14.86 -8.61
C GLY A 63 -24.21 13.53 -9.34
N ASP A 64 -24.16 13.52 -10.67
CA ASP A 64 -24.26 12.31 -11.50
C ASP A 64 -23.00 11.46 -11.41
N ILE A 65 -21.86 12.14 -11.36
CA ILE A 65 -20.53 11.58 -11.12
C ILE A 65 -19.82 12.38 -10.03
N HIS A 66 -18.77 11.80 -9.45
CA HIS A 66 -17.81 12.54 -8.64
C HIS A 66 -16.41 12.45 -9.26
N PHE A 67 -15.90 13.59 -9.71
CA PHE A 67 -14.52 13.75 -10.13
C PHE A 67 -13.68 13.93 -8.86
N HIS A 68 -12.95 12.88 -8.45
CA HIS A 68 -12.16 12.89 -7.22
C HIS A 68 -10.97 13.86 -7.30
N ASP A 69 -10.55 14.32 -6.13
CA ASP A 69 -9.31 15.07 -5.94
C ASP A 69 -9.21 16.34 -6.80
N ALA A 70 -10.32 17.06 -6.97
CA ALA A 70 -10.37 18.34 -7.68
C ALA A 70 -9.57 19.45 -6.97
N ASP A 71 -9.18 19.21 -5.71
CA ASP A 71 -8.25 20.04 -4.94
C ASP A 71 -6.80 19.90 -5.40
N TYR A 72 -6.47 18.88 -6.20
CA TYR A 72 -5.16 18.66 -6.80
C TYR A 72 -5.21 18.62 -8.33
N SER A 73 -6.13 17.81 -8.88
CA SER A 73 -6.25 17.55 -10.32
C SER A 73 -7.49 18.24 -10.89
N PRO A 74 -7.45 18.85 -12.06
CA PRO A 74 -6.40 18.77 -13.09
C PRO A 74 -5.28 19.83 -12.96
N PHE A 75 -5.27 20.63 -11.91
CA PHE A 75 -4.33 21.74 -11.73
C PHE A 75 -2.89 21.24 -11.68
N THR A 76 -2.63 20.17 -10.92
CA THR A 76 -1.34 19.48 -10.88
C THR A 76 -1.42 18.12 -11.56
N ALA A 77 -0.33 17.69 -12.20
CA ALA A 77 -0.22 16.38 -12.84
C ALA A 77 0.27 15.33 -11.84
N GLN A 78 -0.44 15.19 -10.72
CA GLN A 78 -0.13 14.19 -9.69
C GLN A 78 -0.85 12.88 -9.96
N SER A 79 -0.23 11.76 -9.58
CA SER A 79 -0.86 10.44 -9.57
C SER A 79 -1.77 10.26 -8.35
N ASN A 80 -2.75 9.37 -8.46
CA ASN A 80 -3.61 9.01 -7.33
C ASN A 80 -2.89 8.02 -6.40
N CYS A 81 -2.84 6.73 -6.77
CA CYS A 81 -2.22 5.68 -5.96
C CYS A 81 -1.07 5.03 -6.72
N SER A 82 -0.10 4.49 -5.99
CA SER A 82 1.07 3.84 -6.58
C SER A 82 1.48 2.54 -5.88
N LEU A 83 2.19 1.70 -6.63
CA LEU A 83 2.97 0.57 -6.16
C LEU A 83 4.45 0.90 -6.41
N PRO A 84 5.10 1.72 -5.56
CA PRO A 84 6.50 2.03 -5.74
C PRO A 84 7.35 0.77 -5.63
N ASN A 85 8.43 0.69 -6.41
CA ASN A 85 9.37 -0.43 -6.31
C ASN A 85 10.37 -0.19 -5.17
N TYR A 86 9.87 -0.23 -3.94
CA TYR A 86 10.66 0.00 -2.72
C TYR A 86 11.88 -0.92 -2.63
N TRP A 87 11.67 -2.17 -3.02
CA TRP A 87 12.65 -3.22 -2.80
C TRP A 87 13.85 -3.07 -3.71
N ASP A 88 13.60 -2.70 -4.94
CA ASP A 88 14.66 -2.38 -5.89
C ASP A 88 15.43 -1.12 -5.48
N MET A 89 14.75 -0.11 -4.93
CA MET A 89 15.39 1.07 -4.37
C MET A 89 16.30 0.73 -3.18
N LEU A 90 15.81 -0.10 -2.25
CA LEU A 90 16.61 -0.55 -1.12
C LEU A 90 17.80 -1.40 -1.56
N ALA A 91 17.62 -2.29 -2.55
CA ALA A 91 18.68 -3.17 -3.02
C ALA A 91 19.80 -2.40 -3.74
N ASN A 92 19.43 -1.45 -4.59
CA ASN A 92 20.36 -0.78 -5.50
C ASN A 92 20.70 0.66 -5.11
N GLY A 93 20.13 1.16 -4.01
CA GLY A 93 20.28 2.53 -3.58
C GLY A 93 19.42 3.51 -4.38
N PHE A 94 19.25 4.70 -3.84
CA PHE A 94 18.43 5.77 -4.41
C PHE A 94 18.92 7.13 -3.88
N THR A 95 18.40 8.21 -4.44
CA THR A 95 18.66 9.56 -3.92
C THR A 95 17.38 10.15 -3.35
N LEU A 96 17.43 10.62 -2.11
CA LEU A 96 16.33 11.28 -1.43
C LEU A 96 16.74 12.73 -1.11
N GLY A 97 16.07 13.68 -1.75
CA GLY A 97 16.51 15.07 -1.68
C GLY A 97 17.96 15.22 -2.15
N ASN A 98 18.85 15.65 -1.27
CA ASN A 98 20.28 15.80 -1.56
C ASN A 98 21.14 14.64 -1.02
N ALA A 99 20.52 13.59 -0.46
CA ALA A 99 21.22 12.47 0.17
C ALA A 99 21.23 11.23 -0.71
N PRO A 100 22.39 10.75 -1.19
CA PRO A 100 22.49 9.42 -1.78
C PRO A 100 22.37 8.37 -0.68
N MET A 101 21.43 7.43 -0.85
CA MET A 101 21.15 6.35 0.08
C MET A 101 21.66 5.04 -0.51
N GLY A 102 22.52 4.35 0.24
CA GLY A 102 23.00 3.02 -0.14
C GLY A 102 22.05 1.91 0.33
N SER A 103 22.32 0.68 -0.14
CA SER A 103 21.57 -0.51 0.33
C SER A 103 21.73 -0.69 1.84
N PRO A 104 20.64 -0.94 2.59
CA PRO A 104 20.71 -1.15 4.02
C PRO A 104 21.44 -2.46 4.37
N ASN A 105 22.16 -2.44 5.48
CA ASN A 105 22.86 -3.58 6.02
C ASN A 105 22.17 -4.21 7.25
N SER A 106 20.97 -3.74 7.60
CA SER A 106 20.16 -4.26 8.69
C SER A 106 18.68 -4.00 8.44
N ILE A 107 17.82 -4.77 9.09
CA ILE A 107 16.36 -4.58 8.99
C ILE A 107 15.92 -3.23 9.58
N SER A 108 16.60 -2.73 10.61
CA SER A 108 16.28 -1.43 11.22
C SER A 108 16.53 -0.28 10.24
N ILE A 109 17.67 -0.31 9.51
CA ILE A 109 17.97 0.68 8.48
C ILE A 109 16.98 0.56 7.31
N ALA A 110 16.66 -0.66 6.87
CA ALA A 110 15.68 -0.90 5.82
C ALA A 110 14.30 -0.33 6.19
N ALA A 111 13.82 -0.57 7.41
CA ALA A 111 12.55 -0.03 7.92
C ALA A 111 12.57 1.51 7.98
N THR A 112 13.69 2.11 8.35
CA THR A 112 13.83 3.58 8.37
C THR A 112 13.84 4.16 6.96
N GLN A 113 14.63 3.59 6.05
CA GLN A 113 14.70 4.08 4.66
C GLN A 113 13.37 3.95 3.94
N ILE A 114 12.65 2.84 4.10
CA ILE A 114 11.34 2.65 3.46
C ILE A 114 10.32 3.68 3.96
N THR A 115 10.33 4.05 5.24
CA THR A 115 9.42 5.08 5.75
C THR A 115 9.77 6.48 5.24
N GLN A 116 11.05 6.78 5.00
CA GLN A 116 11.47 8.02 4.35
C GLN A 116 10.99 8.08 2.91
N ILE A 117 11.14 6.98 2.14
CA ILE A 117 10.59 6.88 0.78
C ILE A 117 9.07 7.06 0.80
N MET A 118 8.37 6.37 1.71
CA MET A 118 6.92 6.48 1.86
C MET A 118 6.45 7.92 2.10
N LYS A 119 7.16 8.66 2.94
CA LYS A 119 6.87 10.07 3.21
C LYS A 119 7.05 10.94 1.98
N ASP A 120 8.11 10.72 1.22
CA ASP A 120 8.44 11.52 0.05
C ASP A 120 7.47 11.23 -1.12
N VAL A 121 7.14 9.96 -1.37
CA VAL A 121 6.08 9.56 -2.30
C VAL A 121 4.75 10.20 -1.93
N ALA A 122 4.36 10.14 -0.65
CA ALA A 122 3.11 10.74 -0.18
C ALA A 122 3.08 12.27 -0.31
N SER A 123 4.25 12.94 -0.43
CA SER A 123 4.34 14.36 -0.71
C SER A 123 4.15 14.70 -2.21
N SER A 124 4.23 13.69 -3.08
CA SER A 124 4.19 13.85 -4.54
C SER A 124 2.96 13.21 -5.19
N GLN A 125 2.05 12.63 -4.40
CA GLN A 125 0.79 12.05 -4.86
C GLN A 125 -0.33 12.36 -3.86
N TYR A 126 -1.59 12.25 -4.30
CA TYR A 126 -2.74 12.52 -3.43
C TYR A 126 -3.44 11.25 -2.91
N GLY A 127 -3.13 10.09 -3.45
CA GLY A 127 -3.66 8.80 -3.00
C GLY A 127 -2.68 8.01 -2.15
N GLY A 128 -2.97 6.72 -1.99
CA GLY A 128 -2.19 5.80 -1.18
C GLY A 128 -1.07 5.11 -1.98
N GLN A 129 -0.15 4.53 -1.24
CA GLN A 129 0.95 3.72 -1.77
C GLN A 129 0.99 2.38 -1.06
N THR A 130 1.47 1.34 -1.74
CA THR A 130 1.54 0.00 -1.16
C THR A 130 2.96 -0.56 -1.25
N ALA A 131 3.48 -1.02 -0.11
CA ALA A 131 4.63 -1.90 -0.03
C ALA A 131 4.12 -3.34 -0.10
N ASN A 132 4.37 -3.99 -1.24
CA ASN A 132 3.92 -5.35 -1.49
C ASN A 132 4.94 -6.36 -0.96
N ARG A 133 4.49 -7.56 -0.55
CA ARG A 133 5.36 -8.68 -0.11
C ARG A 133 6.41 -8.27 0.93
N ALA A 134 6.00 -7.43 1.88
CA ALA A 134 6.91 -6.82 2.85
C ALA A 134 7.63 -7.85 3.72
N ASP A 135 6.97 -8.96 4.05
CA ASP A 135 7.55 -10.07 4.80
C ASP A 135 8.76 -10.69 4.10
N GLU A 136 8.64 -11.00 2.82
CA GLU A 136 9.70 -11.63 2.03
C GLU A 136 10.90 -10.69 1.82
N HIS A 137 10.64 -9.42 1.57
CA HIS A 137 11.70 -8.45 1.32
C HIS A 137 12.43 -7.98 2.57
N PHE A 138 11.71 -7.77 3.69
CA PHE A 138 12.37 -7.48 4.96
C PHE A 138 13.17 -8.67 5.49
N ALA A 139 12.79 -9.91 5.13
CA ALA A 139 13.52 -11.11 5.48
C ALA A 139 14.96 -11.09 4.97
N GLU A 140 15.23 -10.50 3.81
CA GLU A 140 16.60 -10.36 3.28
C GLU A 140 17.50 -9.54 4.21
N TYR A 141 16.96 -8.46 4.80
CA TYR A 141 17.70 -7.61 5.73
C TYR A 141 17.76 -8.21 7.14
N ALA A 142 16.74 -8.95 7.55
CA ALA A 142 16.75 -9.71 8.79
C ALA A 142 17.82 -10.82 8.76
N LYS A 143 18.04 -11.42 7.59
CA LYS A 143 19.12 -12.41 7.41
C LYS A 143 20.50 -11.79 7.58
N LYS A 144 20.73 -10.57 7.06
CA LYS A 144 22.00 -9.85 7.30
C LYS A 144 22.23 -9.59 8.79
N ASP A 145 21.18 -9.25 9.55
CA ASP A 145 21.28 -9.10 11.00
C ASP A 145 21.58 -10.44 11.69
N TYR A 146 20.94 -11.54 11.23
CA TYR A 146 21.23 -12.87 11.75
C TYR A 146 22.68 -13.28 11.54
N ASP A 147 23.21 -13.09 10.33
CA ASP A 147 24.61 -13.43 10.01
C ASP A 147 25.57 -12.66 10.93
N LYS A 148 25.32 -11.36 11.13
CA LYS A 148 26.07 -10.52 12.07
C LYS A 148 25.95 -10.99 13.52
N PHE A 149 24.75 -11.34 13.98
CA PHE A 149 24.55 -11.85 15.33
C PHE A 149 25.16 -13.23 15.51
N LEU A 150 25.23 -14.04 14.47
CA LEU A 150 25.94 -15.32 14.52
C LEU A 150 27.46 -15.13 14.68
N GLU A 151 28.06 -14.16 14.00
CA GLU A 151 29.45 -13.77 14.20
C GLU A 151 29.70 -13.30 15.65
N GLN A 152 28.83 -12.45 16.18
CA GLN A 152 28.88 -12.02 17.57
C GLN A 152 28.72 -13.21 18.55
N ALA A 153 27.88 -14.18 18.21
CA ALA A 153 27.71 -15.37 19.03
C ALA A 153 29.01 -16.20 19.10
N HIS A 154 29.80 -16.27 18.04
CA HIS A 154 31.11 -16.90 18.05
C HIS A 154 32.11 -16.16 18.94
N GLU A 155 32.04 -14.83 19.00
CA GLU A 155 32.88 -14.03 19.91
C GLU A 155 32.52 -14.23 21.38
N ILE A 156 31.19 -14.27 21.68
CA ILE A 156 30.65 -14.41 23.06
C ILE A 156 30.78 -15.86 23.56
N MET A 157 30.68 -16.81 22.64
CA MET A 157 30.75 -18.25 22.91
C MET A 157 31.87 -18.88 22.04
N PRO A 158 33.16 -18.68 22.40
CA PRO A 158 34.28 -19.29 21.69
C PRO A 158 34.23 -20.82 21.77
N ASP A 159 35.06 -21.50 20.95
CA ASP A 159 34.97 -22.96 20.78
C ASP A 159 35.35 -23.76 22.03
N ASP A 160 36.10 -23.16 22.93
CA ASP A 160 36.53 -23.74 24.21
C ASP A 160 35.59 -23.41 25.39
N LEU A 161 34.47 -22.69 25.11
CA LEU A 161 33.52 -22.30 26.16
C LEU A 161 32.75 -23.51 26.69
N PRO A 162 32.69 -23.72 28.03
CA PRO A 162 31.86 -24.76 28.62
C PRO A 162 30.38 -24.61 28.23
N ILE A 163 29.75 -25.71 27.89
CA ILE A 163 28.35 -25.75 27.40
C ILE A 163 27.37 -25.10 28.41
N GLU A 164 27.59 -25.30 29.71
CA GLU A 164 26.76 -24.72 30.77
C GLU A 164 26.80 -23.18 30.75
N ILE A 165 27.98 -22.60 30.41
CA ILE A 165 28.13 -21.14 30.28
C ILE A 165 27.42 -20.67 29.00
N ALA A 166 27.56 -21.35 27.85
CA ALA A 166 26.87 -21.04 26.63
C ALA A 166 25.34 -21.11 26.81
N GLU A 167 24.84 -22.13 27.50
CA GLU A 167 23.41 -22.23 27.84
C GLU A 167 22.94 -21.08 28.75
N ARG A 168 23.80 -20.61 29.65
CA ARG A 168 23.53 -19.43 30.48
C ARG A 168 23.41 -18.18 29.61
N GLN A 169 24.28 -17.97 28.63
CA GLN A 169 24.19 -16.83 27.68
C GLN A 169 22.86 -16.85 26.91
N VAL A 170 22.46 -17.99 26.42
CA VAL A 170 21.15 -18.14 25.73
C VAL A 170 19.99 -17.84 26.68
N ARG A 171 20.03 -18.36 27.94
CA ARG A 171 18.99 -18.04 28.93
C ARG A 171 18.92 -16.55 29.25
N MET A 172 20.09 -15.87 29.35
CA MET A 172 20.14 -14.42 29.56
C MET A 172 19.56 -13.66 28.37
N ALA A 173 19.88 -14.04 27.13
CA ALA A 173 19.30 -13.46 25.94
C ALA A 173 17.78 -13.59 25.92
N LYS A 174 17.25 -14.77 26.25
CA LYS A 174 15.79 -15.00 26.39
C LYS A 174 15.15 -14.13 27.47
N ALA A 175 15.81 -13.97 28.61
CA ALA A 175 15.26 -13.18 29.71
C ALA A 175 15.16 -11.69 29.39
N VAL A 176 16.00 -11.19 28.48
CA VAL A 176 15.98 -9.79 27.98
C VAL A 176 15.05 -9.63 26.78
N GLU A 177 14.62 -10.74 26.18
CA GLU A 177 13.61 -10.70 25.11
C GLU A 177 12.39 -9.93 25.63
N PRO A 178 11.92 -8.90 24.90
CA PRO A 178 10.87 -8.03 25.42
C PRO A 178 9.64 -8.84 25.82
N LYS A 179 9.13 -8.62 27.04
CA LYS A 179 7.88 -9.26 27.53
C LYS A 179 6.70 -9.10 26.55
N ARG A 180 6.80 -8.16 25.66
CA ARG A 180 5.85 -7.88 24.56
C ARG A 180 5.86 -8.95 23.47
N LEU A 181 6.94 -9.74 23.33
CA LEU A 181 6.97 -10.90 22.43
C LEU A 181 6.33 -12.13 23.07
N HIS A 182 6.13 -12.11 24.40
CA HIS A 182 5.45 -13.15 25.19
C HIS A 182 3.99 -12.80 25.49
N PHE A 183 3.33 -12.05 24.63
CA PHE A 183 1.96 -11.53 24.87
C PHE A 183 0.89 -12.62 24.99
N GLU A 184 1.25 -13.89 24.87
CA GLU A 184 0.32 -15.01 24.89
C GLU A 184 0.79 -16.15 25.78
N LYS A 185 -0.01 -16.37 26.83
CA LYS A 185 0.14 -17.52 27.73
C LYS A 185 0.00 -18.89 27.05
N ASP A 186 -0.60 -18.94 25.86
CA ASP A 186 -1.05 -20.17 25.19
C ASP A 186 -0.45 -20.35 23.79
N ARG A 187 0.47 -19.51 23.33
CA ARG A 187 1.17 -19.79 22.09
C ARG A 187 2.30 -20.77 22.29
N PRO A 188 2.43 -21.75 21.39
CA PRO A 188 3.60 -22.62 21.43
C PRO A 188 4.82 -21.71 21.48
N ALA A 189 5.69 -22.02 22.44
CA ALA A 189 7.02 -21.42 22.50
C ALA A 189 7.50 -21.34 21.04
N LEU A 190 7.99 -20.16 20.65
CA LEU A 190 8.54 -19.98 19.31
C LEU A 190 9.31 -21.25 18.95
N PRO A 191 9.17 -21.79 17.75
CA PRO A 191 9.85 -23.02 17.40
C PRO A 191 11.35 -22.81 17.52
N MET A 192 11.83 -22.94 18.74
CA MET A 192 13.20 -23.23 19.07
C MET A 192 13.48 -24.70 18.75
N ASP A 193 12.42 -25.37 18.29
CA ASP A 193 12.30 -26.76 17.93
C ASP A 193 12.23 -26.97 16.41
N GLU A 194 12.61 -25.97 15.59
CA GLU A 194 13.05 -26.33 14.24
C GLU A 194 14.17 -27.35 14.42
N PRO A 195 14.07 -28.50 13.75
CA PRO A 195 15.07 -29.54 13.91
C PRO A 195 16.42 -28.94 13.51
N PHE A 196 17.22 -28.59 14.55
CA PHE A 196 18.63 -28.33 14.32
C PHE A 196 19.21 -29.53 13.58
N ASP A 197 20.10 -29.25 12.65
CA ASP A 197 20.88 -30.33 12.04
C ASP A 197 21.47 -31.15 13.18
N LYS A 198 20.98 -32.40 13.33
CA LYS A 198 21.40 -33.31 14.40
C LYS A 198 22.89 -33.63 14.36
N THR A 199 23.55 -33.23 13.28
CA THR A 199 25.01 -33.37 13.09
C THR A 199 25.80 -32.18 13.61
N SER A 200 25.16 -31.04 13.93
CA SER A 200 25.86 -29.88 14.44
C SER A 200 26.19 -30.02 15.92
N ASP A 201 27.37 -29.56 16.30
CA ASP A 201 27.83 -29.50 17.69
C ASP A 201 26.85 -28.68 18.56
N ARG A 202 26.68 -29.10 19.83
CA ARG A 202 25.80 -28.45 20.80
C ARG A 202 26.12 -26.96 20.98
N LEU A 203 27.37 -26.57 20.95
CA LEU A 203 27.80 -25.18 21.05
C LEU A 203 27.35 -24.37 19.86
N GLN A 204 27.47 -24.92 18.64
CA GLN A 204 26.99 -24.26 17.44
C GLN A 204 25.47 -24.06 17.47
N GLN A 205 24.71 -25.04 17.94
CA GLN A 205 23.26 -24.90 18.13
C GLN A 205 22.91 -23.74 19.09
N LEU A 206 23.66 -23.59 20.19
CA LEU A 206 23.45 -22.50 21.13
C LEU A 206 23.78 -21.13 20.55
N ARG A 207 24.80 -21.02 19.70
CA ARG A 207 25.12 -19.80 18.94
C ARG A 207 24.00 -19.41 18.01
N GLU A 208 23.49 -20.35 17.26
CA GLU A 208 22.36 -20.13 16.33
C GLU A 208 21.07 -19.72 17.06
N ILE A 209 20.77 -20.37 18.20
CA ILE A 209 19.64 -19.97 19.05
C ILE A 209 19.80 -18.54 19.54
N TRP A 210 20.99 -18.20 20.02
CA TRP A 210 21.27 -16.84 20.50
C TRP A 210 21.11 -15.82 19.37
N ALA A 211 21.67 -16.09 18.19
CA ALA A 211 21.55 -15.23 17.02
C ALA A 211 20.07 -15.06 16.58
N LYS A 212 19.29 -16.15 16.55
CA LYS A 212 17.84 -16.10 16.27
C LYS A 212 17.07 -15.24 17.28
N ILE A 213 17.41 -15.31 18.58
CA ILE A 213 16.79 -14.46 19.61
C ILE A 213 17.06 -12.99 19.34
N GLN A 214 18.33 -12.62 19.05
CA GLN A 214 18.70 -11.24 18.76
C GLN A 214 18.04 -10.73 17.47
N THR A 215 18.02 -11.57 16.44
CA THR A 215 17.37 -11.25 15.14
C THR A 215 15.88 -11.00 15.31
N ARG A 216 15.19 -11.84 16.07
CA ARG A 216 13.76 -11.67 16.38
C ARG A 216 13.48 -10.34 17.06
N LYS A 217 14.31 -9.98 18.03
CA LYS A 217 14.22 -8.68 18.70
C LYS A 217 14.42 -7.54 17.70
N ALA A 218 15.44 -7.63 16.85
CA ALA A 218 15.72 -6.62 15.83
C ALA A 218 14.56 -6.47 14.82
N ILE A 219 13.97 -7.58 14.38
CA ILE A 219 12.78 -7.58 13.51
C ILE A 219 11.60 -6.87 14.20
N TYR A 220 11.32 -7.24 15.45
CA TYR A 220 10.22 -6.65 16.19
C TYR A 220 10.39 -5.14 16.37
N ASP A 221 11.58 -4.70 16.79
CA ASP A 221 11.90 -3.29 17.01
C ASP A 221 11.88 -2.50 15.70
N ALA A 222 12.30 -3.10 14.58
CA ALA A 222 12.24 -2.48 13.26
C ALA A 222 10.79 -2.29 12.79
N MET A 223 9.92 -3.29 12.93
CA MET A 223 8.51 -3.19 12.55
C MET A 223 7.76 -2.21 13.45
N GLN A 224 8.08 -2.16 14.75
CA GLN A 224 7.56 -1.15 15.66
C GLN A 224 7.97 0.26 15.23
N THR A 225 9.25 0.46 14.93
CA THR A 225 9.78 1.74 14.48
C THR A 225 9.09 2.20 13.20
N MET A 226 8.90 1.30 12.22
CA MET A 226 8.19 1.58 10.98
C MET A 226 6.76 2.05 11.25
N GLU A 227 6.00 1.35 12.09
CA GLU A 227 4.62 1.72 12.42
C GLU A 227 4.54 3.09 13.13
N TYR A 228 5.45 3.35 14.08
CA TYR A 228 5.54 4.66 14.74
C TYR A 228 5.91 5.78 13.79
N GLN A 229 6.91 5.59 12.92
CA GLN A 229 7.34 6.61 11.97
C GLN A 229 6.26 6.96 10.96
N ILE A 230 5.50 5.97 10.47
CA ILE A 230 4.38 6.22 9.55
C ILE A 230 3.30 7.10 10.23
N ASN A 231 3.01 6.87 11.51
CA ASN A 231 1.95 7.61 12.22
C ASN A 231 2.42 8.95 12.80
N SER A 232 3.70 9.13 13.10
CA SER A 232 4.27 10.37 13.67
C SER A 232 4.80 11.33 12.62
N ASN A 233 5.26 10.83 11.46
CA ASN A 233 5.77 11.66 10.38
C ASN A 233 4.63 12.21 9.53
N ARG A 234 4.66 13.52 9.30
CA ARG A 234 3.72 14.18 8.39
C ARG A 234 4.40 14.53 7.09
N VAL A 235 3.65 14.46 6.01
CA VAL A 235 4.09 14.92 4.69
C VAL A 235 4.01 16.46 4.60
N SER A 236 4.50 17.01 3.51
CA SER A 236 4.59 18.47 3.32
C SER A 236 3.25 19.21 3.45
N ASN A 237 2.14 18.56 3.18
CA ASN A 237 0.78 19.10 3.28
C ASN A 237 0.11 18.85 4.65
N GLY A 238 0.86 18.38 5.67
CA GLY A 238 0.34 18.08 7.00
C GLY A 238 -0.42 16.77 7.14
N GLN A 239 -0.47 15.95 6.10
CA GLN A 239 -1.15 14.66 6.09
C GLN A 239 -0.26 13.55 6.66
N THR A 240 -0.84 12.58 7.36
CA THR A 240 -0.18 11.31 7.64
C THR A 240 -0.05 10.51 6.33
N PRO A 241 1.12 9.91 6.03
CA PRO A 241 1.31 9.13 4.81
C PRO A 241 0.26 8.01 4.68
N PHE A 242 -0.47 8.00 3.58
CA PHE A 242 -1.45 6.96 3.30
C PHE A 242 -0.73 5.72 2.74
N VAL A 243 -0.46 4.75 3.60
CA VAL A 243 0.37 3.57 3.29
C VAL A 243 -0.41 2.29 3.52
N THR A 244 -0.22 1.33 2.63
CA THR A 244 -0.63 -0.07 2.77
C THR A 244 0.60 -0.96 2.79
N VAL A 245 0.60 -1.99 3.64
CA VAL A 245 1.63 -3.03 3.70
C VAL A 245 0.98 -4.37 3.43
N GLY A 246 1.38 -5.02 2.34
CA GLY A 246 0.93 -6.35 1.95
C GLY A 246 1.95 -7.41 2.37
N PHE A 247 1.49 -8.52 2.96
CA PHE A 247 2.33 -9.61 3.45
C PHE A 247 1.53 -10.92 3.58
N GLY A 248 2.18 -12.01 3.95
CA GLY A 248 1.52 -13.28 4.25
C GLY A 248 1.99 -14.48 3.43
N LEU A 249 2.87 -14.28 2.44
CA LEU A 249 3.27 -15.34 1.50
C LEU A 249 4.63 -15.99 1.81
N GLY A 250 5.55 -15.29 2.49
CA GLY A 250 6.85 -15.82 2.83
C GLY A 250 6.76 -16.94 3.88
N THR A 251 7.40 -18.08 3.61
CA THR A 251 7.32 -19.28 4.47
C THR A 251 8.62 -19.62 5.21
N ASP A 252 9.72 -18.95 4.84
CA ASP A 252 10.98 -19.09 5.57
C ASP A 252 10.90 -18.47 6.97
N TRP A 253 11.85 -18.83 7.84
CA TRP A 253 11.84 -18.39 9.23
C TRP A 253 11.85 -16.84 9.36
N PHE A 254 12.65 -16.15 8.55
CA PHE A 254 12.77 -14.68 8.63
C PHE A 254 11.48 -14.00 8.20
N SER A 255 10.90 -14.43 7.07
CA SER A 255 9.61 -13.93 6.58
C SER A 255 8.49 -14.16 7.60
N ARG A 256 8.45 -15.34 8.23
CA ARG A 256 7.47 -15.66 9.29
C ARG A 256 7.62 -14.75 10.51
N GLU A 257 8.86 -14.47 10.95
CA GLU A 257 9.10 -13.57 12.08
C GLU A 257 8.75 -12.10 11.74
N VAL A 258 8.96 -11.66 10.50
CA VAL A 258 8.50 -10.34 10.04
C VAL A 258 6.98 -10.25 10.07
N GLN A 259 6.26 -11.26 9.54
CA GLN A 259 4.79 -11.33 9.61
C GLN A 259 4.29 -11.26 11.05
N ARG A 260 4.91 -12.06 11.93
CA ARG A 260 4.59 -12.10 13.36
C ARG A 260 4.80 -10.75 14.01
N ALA A 261 5.93 -10.10 13.75
CA ALA A 261 6.27 -8.80 14.31
C ALA A 261 5.29 -7.70 13.86
N ILE A 262 4.89 -7.67 12.59
CA ILE A 262 3.88 -6.74 12.05
C ILE A 262 2.56 -6.93 12.82
N LEU A 263 2.11 -8.16 12.98
CA LEU A 263 0.83 -8.48 13.63
C LEU A 263 0.84 -8.19 15.12
N LEU A 264 1.92 -8.55 15.83
CA LEU A 264 2.06 -8.30 17.27
C LEU A 264 2.14 -6.81 17.59
N ASN A 265 2.87 -6.03 16.79
CA ASN A 265 2.92 -4.57 16.95
C ASN A 265 1.53 -3.96 16.74
N ARG A 266 0.78 -4.40 15.70
CA ARG A 266 -0.58 -3.95 15.47
C ARG A 266 -1.51 -4.32 16.63
N ILE A 267 -1.46 -5.53 17.15
CA ILE A 267 -2.29 -5.97 18.29
C ILE A 267 -1.99 -5.12 19.53
N ARG A 268 -0.70 -4.85 19.77
CA ARG A 268 -0.27 -4.01 20.87
C ARG A 268 -0.80 -2.58 20.76
N GLY A 269 -0.74 -2.00 19.55
CA GLY A 269 -1.07 -0.59 19.31
C GLY A 269 0.05 0.38 19.74
N LEU A 270 -0.18 1.66 19.50
CA LEU A 270 0.75 2.75 19.71
C LEU A 270 0.66 3.32 21.13
N GLY A 271 1.82 3.62 21.71
CA GLY A 271 1.94 4.28 23.02
C GLY A 271 1.56 3.38 24.19
N GLU A 272 1.47 3.98 25.37
CA GLU A 272 1.08 3.31 26.62
C GLU A 272 -0.43 3.04 26.66
N GLU A 273 -1.22 3.88 26.00
CA GLU A 273 -2.68 3.75 25.90
C GLU A 273 -3.12 2.78 24.81
N HIS A 274 -2.17 2.14 24.10
CA HIS A 274 -2.44 1.13 23.09
C HIS A 274 -3.38 1.60 21.96
N HIS A 275 -3.21 2.85 21.49
CA HIS A 275 -4.03 3.38 20.40
C HIS A 275 -3.89 2.54 19.12
N THR A 276 -5.00 2.34 18.43
CA THR A 276 -4.98 1.67 17.13
C THR A 276 -4.30 2.57 16.10
N ALA A 277 -3.25 2.07 15.47
CA ALA A 277 -2.56 2.79 14.39
C ALA A 277 -3.50 2.98 13.18
N ILE A 278 -3.57 4.19 12.65
CA ILE A 278 -4.36 4.49 11.45
C ILE A 278 -3.67 3.90 10.22
N PHE A 279 -2.35 4.05 10.15
CA PHE A 279 -1.48 3.52 9.09
C PHE A 279 -0.30 2.72 9.69
N PRO A 280 0.29 1.81 8.89
CA PRO A 280 -0.15 1.37 7.57
C PRO A 280 -1.48 0.61 7.64
N LYS A 281 -2.27 0.66 6.58
CA LYS A 281 -3.31 -0.35 6.36
C LYS A 281 -2.60 -1.68 6.08
N LEU A 282 -2.96 -2.71 6.82
CA LEU A 282 -2.36 -4.03 6.66
C LEU A 282 -3.24 -4.89 5.76
N VAL A 283 -2.62 -5.62 4.84
CA VAL A 283 -3.29 -6.58 3.95
C VAL A 283 -2.59 -7.93 4.07
N PHE A 284 -3.32 -8.92 4.55
CA PHE A 284 -2.84 -10.29 4.68
C PHE A 284 -3.36 -11.14 3.52
N THR A 285 -2.44 -11.75 2.77
CA THR A 285 -2.78 -12.60 1.63
C THR A 285 -2.94 -14.05 2.07
N VAL A 286 -4.12 -14.61 1.83
CA VAL A 286 -4.40 -16.04 2.05
C VAL A 286 -4.20 -16.81 0.76
N LYS A 287 -3.44 -17.92 0.83
CA LYS A 287 -3.13 -18.78 -0.30
C LYS A 287 -3.12 -20.24 0.14
N HIS A 288 -3.73 -21.14 -0.67
CA HIS A 288 -3.66 -22.57 -0.44
C HIS A 288 -2.23 -23.08 -0.50
N GLY A 289 -1.88 -24.00 0.41
CA GLY A 289 -0.54 -24.55 0.56
C GLY A 289 0.46 -23.60 1.25
N VAL A 290 0.03 -22.40 1.68
CA VAL A 290 0.84 -21.44 2.43
C VAL A 290 0.26 -21.16 3.81
N ASN A 291 -1.01 -20.77 3.89
CA ASN A 291 -1.65 -20.36 5.14
C ASN A 291 -3.18 -20.57 5.16
N ALA A 292 -3.78 -21.09 4.09
CA ALA A 292 -5.24 -21.22 3.99
C ALA A 292 -5.78 -22.32 4.89
N ASP A 293 -5.11 -23.47 4.91
CA ASP A 293 -5.63 -24.72 5.50
C ASP A 293 -4.86 -25.14 6.76
N PRO A 294 -5.49 -25.85 7.70
CA PRO A 294 -4.80 -26.48 8.82
C PRO A 294 -3.69 -27.41 8.30
N GLY A 295 -2.46 -27.20 8.73
CA GLY A 295 -1.28 -27.94 8.24
C GLY A 295 -0.42 -27.14 7.26
N ASP A 296 -0.90 -26.05 6.72
CA ASP A 296 -0.06 -25.13 5.94
C ASP A 296 1.02 -24.48 6.84
N PRO A 297 2.21 -24.19 6.28
CA PRO A 297 3.35 -23.70 7.07
C PRO A 297 3.07 -22.40 7.84
N ASN A 298 2.19 -21.52 7.35
CA ASN A 298 1.85 -20.25 7.97
C ASN A 298 0.40 -20.20 8.49
N TYR A 299 -0.21 -21.35 8.77
CA TYR A 299 -1.59 -21.36 9.29
C TYR A 299 -1.74 -20.64 10.63
N ASP A 300 -0.74 -20.77 11.52
CA ASP A 300 -0.67 -20.05 12.79
C ASP A 300 -0.63 -18.53 12.60
N LEU A 301 0.07 -18.06 11.60
CA LEU A 301 0.12 -16.63 11.26
C LEU A 301 -1.21 -16.11 10.69
N LYS A 302 -1.97 -16.93 9.95
CA LYS A 302 -3.34 -16.59 9.58
C LYS A 302 -4.23 -16.43 10.81
N GLN A 303 -4.13 -17.34 11.80
CA GLN A 303 -4.89 -17.20 13.04
C GLN A 303 -4.54 -15.90 13.77
N LEU A 304 -3.25 -15.57 13.84
CA LEU A 304 -2.80 -14.30 14.41
C LEU A 304 -3.31 -13.09 13.63
N ALA A 305 -3.34 -13.16 12.30
CA ALA A 305 -3.88 -12.09 11.45
C ALA A 305 -5.38 -11.86 11.70
N LEU A 306 -6.16 -12.93 11.84
CA LEU A 306 -7.58 -12.85 12.18
C LEU A 306 -7.79 -12.28 13.59
N GLU A 307 -6.96 -12.67 14.56
CA GLU A 307 -7.00 -12.09 15.90
C GLU A 307 -6.70 -10.58 15.85
N SER A 308 -5.66 -10.18 15.12
CA SER A 308 -5.34 -8.76 14.93
C SER A 308 -6.51 -8.00 14.28
N ALA A 309 -7.14 -8.57 13.26
CA ALA A 309 -8.27 -7.96 12.58
C ALA A 309 -9.47 -7.74 13.53
N THR A 310 -9.76 -8.71 14.41
CA THR A 310 -10.85 -8.55 15.38
C THR A 310 -10.58 -7.49 16.45
N LYS A 311 -9.31 -7.31 16.85
CA LYS A 311 -8.91 -6.34 17.88
C LYS A 311 -8.65 -4.94 17.33
N ARG A 312 -8.16 -4.83 16.10
CA ARG A 312 -7.61 -3.60 15.51
C ARG A 312 -8.14 -3.26 14.12
N MET A 313 -9.15 -3.97 13.62
CA MET A 313 -9.76 -3.83 12.30
C MET A 313 -8.81 -4.14 11.12
N TYR A 314 -7.57 -4.49 11.38
CA TYR A 314 -6.55 -4.86 10.40
C TYR A 314 -5.81 -6.12 10.85
N PRO A 315 -5.31 -6.95 9.90
CA PRO A 315 -5.28 -6.74 8.45
C PRO A 315 -6.62 -7.01 7.75
N ASP A 316 -6.82 -6.40 6.57
CA ASP A 316 -7.78 -6.92 5.60
C ASP A 316 -7.25 -8.22 5.00
N VAL A 317 -8.15 -9.13 4.71
CA VAL A 317 -7.81 -10.43 4.12
C VAL A 317 -8.13 -10.44 2.64
N VAL A 318 -7.15 -10.85 1.82
CA VAL A 318 -7.32 -11.05 0.38
C VAL A 318 -6.98 -12.49 0.00
N PHE A 319 -7.70 -13.04 -0.98
CA PHE A 319 -7.50 -14.43 -1.41
C PHE A 319 -6.72 -14.43 -2.72
N TYR A 320 -5.54 -15.04 -2.68
CA TYR A 320 -4.60 -15.10 -3.80
C TYR A 320 -5.26 -15.62 -5.08
N GLU A 321 -5.93 -16.77 -5.01
CA GLU A 321 -6.55 -17.43 -6.16
C GLU A 321 -7.66 -16.58 -6.78
N ASN A 322 -8.42 -15.86 -5.96
CA ASN A 322 -9.47 -14.97 -6.45
C ASN A 322 -8.88 -13.76 -7.21
N ILE A 323 -7.77 -13.21 -6.70
CA ILE A 323 -7.08 -12.10 -7.39
C ILE A 323 -6.55 -12.60 -8.73
N VAL A 324 -5.82 -13.73 -8.75
CA VAL A 324 -5.28 -14.32 -9.97
C VAL A 324 -6.38 -14.61 -10.99
N LYS A 325 -7.52 -15.15 -10.53
CA LYS A 325 -8.68 -15.42 -11.41
C LYS A 325 -9.25 -14.15 -12.07
N ILE A 326 -9.22 -13.02 -11.36
CA ILE A 326 -9.80 -11.76 -11.83
C ILE A 326 -8.82 -10.97 -12.68
N THR A 327 -7.54 -10.94 -12.30
CA THR A 327 -6.52 -10.03 -12.88
C THR A 327 -5.51 -10.75 -13.77
N GLY A 328 -5.53 -12.08 -13.83
CA GLY A 328 -4.61 -12.90 -14.60
C GLY A 328 -3.32 -13.26 -13.86
N SER A 329 -2.95 -12.52 -12.82
CA SER A 329 -1.80 -12.79 -11.95
C SER A 329 -2.05 -12.17 -10.57
N PHE A 330 -1.24 -12.54 -9.57
CA PHE A 330 -1.36 -11.91 -8.26
C PHE A 330 -0.98 -10.43 -8.33
N LYS A 331 -1.79 -9.60 -7.69
CA LYS A 331 -1.56 -8.15 -7.56
C LYS A 331 -1.88 -7.70 -6.15
N ALA A 332 -0.99 -6.91 -5.57
CA ALA A 332 -1.30 -6.23 -4.32
C ALA A 332 -2.37 -5.15 -4.54
N PRO A 333 -3.30 -4.98 -3.60
CA PRO A 333 -4.22 -3.87 -3.64
C PRO A 333 -3.46 -2.56 -3.39
N MET A 334 -3.70 -1.56 -4.24
CA MET A 334 -3.21 -0.20 -3.98
C MET A 334 -4.12 0.51 -3.00
N GLY A 335 -3.55 1.28 -2.10
CA GLY A 335 -4.23 2.22 -1.20
C GLY A 335 -5.68 1.88 -0.81
N CYS A 336 -6.64 2.29 -1.64
CA CYS A 336 -8.09 2.11 -1.43
C CYS A 336 -8.65 0.75 -1.88
N ARG A 337 -7.82 -0.28 -2.11
CA ARG A 337 -8.19 -1.62 -2.63
C ARG A 337 -8.41 -1.68 -4.14
N SER A 338 -7.83 -0.76 -4.91
CA SER A 338 -7.76 -0.89 -6.36
C SER A 338 -6.73 -1.94 -6.76
N PHE A 339 -7.08 -2.77 -7.75
CA PHE A 339 -6.14 -3.73 -8.35
C PHE A 339 -5.80 -3.26 -9.75
N LEU A 340 -4.51 -3.19 -10.07
CA LEU A 340 -4.06 -2.98 -11.43
C LEU A 340 -4.16 -4.29 -12.21
N GLN A 341 -4.49 -4.18 -13.49
CA GLN A 341 -4.48 -5.33 -14.37
C GLN A 341 -3.06 -5.86 -14.58
N GLY A 342 -2.89 -7.17 -14.81
CA GLY A 342 -1.63 -7.79 -15.19
C GLY A 342 -0.97 -7.05 -16.36
N TRP A 343 0.34 -6.90 -16.30
CA TRP A 343 1.14 -6.34 -17.37
C TRP A 343 2.45 -7.10 -17.49
N ILE A 344 2.66 -7.65 -18.67
CA ILE A 344 3.91 -8.32 -19.00
C ILE A 344 4.83 -7.28 -19.64
N ASN A 345 5.98 -7.07 -19.02
CA ASN A 345 7.01 -6.20 -19.54
C ASN A 345 7.53 -6.77 -20.89
N PRO A 346 7.38 -6.04 -22.00
CA PRO A 346 7.77 -6.55 -23.30
C PRO A 346 9.29 -6.76 -23.46
N GLU A 347 10.11 -6.13 -22.63
CA GLU A 347 11.57 -6.25 -22.67
C GLU A 347 12.05 -7.46 -21.86
N THR A 348 11.44 -7.73 -20.70
CA THR A 348 11.88 -8.81 -19.81
C THR A 348 11.02 -10.07 -19.92
N GLY A 349 9.81 -9.97 -20.51
CA GLY A 349 8.83 -11.05 -20.56
C GLY A 349 8.20 -11.37 -19.18
N LYS A 350 8.51 -10.60 -18.13
CA LYS A 350 8.01 -10.81 -16.78
C LYS A 350 6.75 -9.99 -16.50
N ASP A 351 5.87 -10.53 -15.66
CA ASP A 351 4.76 -9.78 -15.10
C ASP A 351 5.28 -8.84 -14.00
N GLU A 352 5.08 -7.54 -14.20
CA GLU A 352 5.56 -6.52 -13.26
C GLU A 352 4.45 -6.18 -12.25
N GLU A 353 4.72 -6.41 -10.98
CA GLU A 353 3.82 -6.08 -9.88
C GLU A 353 4.03 -4.65 -9.39
N ASP A 354 5.27 -4.25 -9.18
CA ASP A 354 5.68 -2.95 -8.65
C ASP A 354 6.06 -1.95 -9.74
N GLY A 355 6.37 -0.71 -9.38
CA GLY A 355 6.71 0.35 -10.32
C GLY A 355 5.50 0.87 -11.10
N ARG A 356 4.27 0.75 -10.58
CA ARG A 356 3.02 1.06 -11.27
C ARG A 356 2.18 2.05 -10.49
N MET A 357 1.29 2.76 -11.20
CA MET A 357 0.43 3.78 -10.58
C MET A 357 -0.96 3.84 -11.20
N ASN A 358 -1.90 4.39 -10.43
CA ASN A 358 -3.23 4.79 -10.85
C ASN A 358 -3.26 6.30 -11.05
N LEU A 359 -3.74 6.77 -12.20
CA LEU A 359 -3.75 8.19 -12.55
C LEU A 359 -4.93 8.97 -11.96
N GLY A 360 -5.97 8.30 -11.51
CA GLY A 360 -7.10 8.95 -10.90
C GLY A 360 -8.37 8.12 -10.88
N VAL A 361 -9.37 8.63 -10.16
CA VAL A 361 -10.65 7.96 -9.92
C VAL A 361 -11.80 8.89 -10.28
N VAL A 362 -12.86 8.31 -10.84
CA VAL A 362 -14.16 8.95 -11.04
C VAL A 362 -15.24 8.00 -10.55
N THR A 363 -16.12 8.46 -9.68
CA THR A 363 -17.23 7.66 -9.15
C THR A 363 -18.53 8.00 -9.86
N VAL A 364 -19.32 6.99 -10.24
CA VAL A 364 -20.67 7.14 -10.78
C VAL A 364 -21.69 6.98 -9.66
N ASN A 365 -22.65 7.90 -9.57
CA ASN A 365 -23.71 7.88 -8.56
C ASN A 365 -24.82 6.89 -8.98
N VAL A 366 -24.61 5.61 -8.70
CA VAL A 366 -25.56 4.54 -9.04
C VAL A 366 -26.89 4.65 -8.28
N PRO A 367 -26.92 5.02 -6.97
CA PRO A 367 -28.19 5.28 -6.28
C PRO A 367 -29.06 6.33 -6.97
N ARG A 368 -28.47 7.42 -7.46
CA ARG A 368 -29.20 8.45 -8.20
C ARG A 368 -29.77 7.91 -9.50
N ILE A 369 -29.01 7.12 -10.26
CA ILE A 369 -29.50 6.44 -11.47
C ILE A 369 -30.71 5.57 -11.16
N ALA A 370 -30.67 4.82 -10.05
CA ALA A 370 -31.78 3.97 -9.62
C ALA A 370 -33.05 4.79 -9.29
N ILE A 371 -32.89 5.94 -8.62
CA ILE A 371 -34.00 6.85 -8.32
C ILE A 371 -34.57 7.44 -9.61
N GLU A 372 -33.74 7.96 -10.51
CA GLU A 372 -34.14 8.59 -11.77
C GLU A 372 -34.76 7.60 -12.76
N SER A 373 -34.46 6.32 -12.63
CA SER A 373 -35.04 5.28 -13.46
C SER A 373 -36.50 4.94 -13.11
N HIS A 374 -36.98 5.34 -11.94
CA HIS A 374 -38.33 5.06 -11.44
C HIS A 374 -38.72 3.58 -11.52
N GLY A 375 -37.76 2.66 -11.31
CA GLY A 375 -37.99 1.21 -11.39
C GLY A 375 -37.90 0.60 -12.80
N ASP A 376 -37.78 1.42 -13.84
CA ASP A 376 -37.57 0.96 -15.21
C ASP A 376 -36.13 0.51 -15.41
N LYS A 377 -35.93 -0.80 -15.63
CA LYS A 377 -34.61 -1.41 -15.83
C LYS A 377 -33.96 -0.96 -17.14
N ALA A 378 -34.72 -0.75 -18.21
CA ALA A 378 -34.17 -0.32 -19.50
C ALA A 378 -33.63 1.12 -19.36
N ARG A 379 -34.43 1.99 -18.75
CA ARG A 379 -34.02 3.36 -18.42
C ARG A 379 -32.81 3.40 -17.48
N PHE A 380 -32.76 2.53 -16.47
CA PHE A 380 -31.60 2.42 -15.56
C PHE A 380 -30.31 2.17 -16.35
N TRP A 381 -30.29 1.18 -17.21
CA TRP A 381 -29.11 0.83 -17.98
C TRP A 381 -28.71 1.90 -18.99
N LYS A 382 -29.69 2.57 -19.60
CA LYS A 382 -29.43 3.72 -20.47
C LYS A 382 -28.75 4.84 -19.73
N LEU A 383 -29.28 5.27 -18.58
CA LEU A 383 -28.67 6.29 -17.72
C LEU A 383 -27.30 5.88 -17.22
N PHE A 384 -27.12 4.60 -16.87
CA PHE A 384 -25.84 4.07 -16.44
C PHE A 384 -24.78 4.19 -17.55
N ASP A 385 -25.10 3.78 -18.76
CA ASP A 385 -24.16 3.86 -19.89
C ASP A 385 -23.83 5.32 -20.24
N GLU A 386 -24.79 6.23 -20.18
CA GLU A 386 -24.59 7.68 -20.37
C GLU A 386 -23.61 8.25 -19.31
N ARG A 387 -23.79 7.92 -18.01
CA ARG A 387 -22.91 8.36 -16.94
C ARG A 387 -21.51 7.73 -17.03
N MET A 388 -21.44 6.48 -17.49
CA MET A 388 -20.16 5.80 -17.71
C MET A 388 -19.35 6.45 -18.84
N GLU A 389 -20.02 6.92 -19.91
CA GLU A 389 -19.35 7.66 -20.98
C GLU A 389 -18.75 8.97 -20.47
N VAL A 390 -19.48 9.73 -19.65
CA VAL A 390 -18.98 10.96 -19.04
C VAL A 390 -17.81 10.66 -18.08
N ALA A 391 -17.89 9.59 -17.29
CA ALA A 391 -16.80 9.16 -16.43
C ALA A 391 -15.56 8.75 -17.25
N HIS A 392 -15.77 8.13 -18.42
CA HIS A 392 -14.68 7.81 -19.34
C HIS A 392 -13.98 9.08 -19.86
N GLN A 393 -14.75 10.09 -20.28
CA GLN A 393 -14.20 11.38 -20.73
C GLN A 393 -13.38 12.06 -19.62
N ALA A 394 -13.87 12.02 -18.38
CA ALA A 394 -13.16 12.54 -17.23
C ALA A 394 -11.82 11.83 -16.99
N LEU A 395 -11.76 10.51 -17.13
CA LEU A 395 -10.53 9.74 -17.02
C LEU A 395 -9.57 9.99 -18.18
N GLN A 396 -10.07 10.13 -19.40
CA GLN A 396 -9.24 10.50 -20.57
C GLN A 396 -8.58 11.87 -20.38
N PHE A 397 -9.33 12.82 -19.84
CA PHE A 397 -8.78 14.14 -19.52
C PHE A 397 -7.62 14.04 -18.49
N ARG A 398 -7.78 13.27 -17.42
CA ARG A 398 -6.68 13.03 -16.45
C ARG A 398 -5.45 12.40 -17.11
N ILE A 399 -5.66 11.39 -17.95
CA ILE A 399 -4.57 10.72 -18.67
C ILE A 399 -3.82 11.73 -19.55
N MET A 400 -4.56 12.59 -20.27
CA MET A 400 -3.95 13.62 -21.11
C MET A 400 -3.10 14.57 -20.28
N ARG A 401 -3.61 15.07 -19.14
CA ARG A 401 -2.86 15.93 -18.23
C ARG A 401 -1.60 15.24 -17.68
N CYS A 402 -1.70 13.97 -17.27
CA CYS A 402 -0.54 13.23 -16.80
C CYS A 402 0.51 12.98 -17.91
N LYS A 403 0.08 12.84 -19.16
CA LYS A 403 1.01 12.70 -20.30
C LYS A 403 1.83 13.96 -20.58
N GLU A 404 1.34 15.12 -20.16
CA GLU A 404 2.06 16.40 -20.29
C GLU A 404 3.10 16.59 -19.17
N ALA A 405 3.01 15.81 -18.09
CA ALA A 405 3.95 15.88 -16.99
C ALA A 405 5.33 15.36 -17.39
N THR A 406 6.35 16.01 -16.85
CA THR A 406 7.74 15.59 -16.98
C THR A 406 8.27 15.08 -15.63
N PRO A 407 9.39 14.35 -15.57
CA PRO A 407 10.03 13.97 -14.31
C PRO A 407 10.34 15.14 -13.37
N VAL A 408 10.49 16.34 -13.91
CA VAL A 408 10.70 17.58 -13.12
C VAL A 408 9.44 17.91 -12.29
N ASN A 409 8.24 17.55 -12.76
CA ASN A 409 6.99 17.81 -12.05
C ASN A 409 6.85 16.96 -10.78
N ALA A 410 7.41 15.75 -10.78
CA ALA A 410 7.40 14.84 -9.65
C ALA A 410 8.66 13.96 -9.65
N PRO A 411 9.84 14.53 -9.34
CA PRO A 411 11.12 13.84 -9.47
C PRO A 411 11.20 12.60 -8.59
N THR A 412 10.66 12.64 -7.39
CA THR A 412 10.66 11.51 -6.48
C THR A 412 9.77 10.39 -7.00
N CYS A 413 8.55 10.67 -7.46
CA CYS A 413 7.69 9.65 -8.09
C CYS A 413 8.36 9.04 -9.32
N SER A 414 9.08 9.82 -10.10
CA SER A 414 9.78 9.35 -11.29
C SER A 414 10.95 8.42 -10.95
N ALA A 415 11.71 8.74 -9.92
CA ALA A 415 12.80 7.91 -9.42
C ALA A 415 12.27 6.64 -8.74
N LEU A 416 11.19 6.76 -7.97
CA LEU A 416 10.59 5.69 -7.19
C LEU A 416 9.88 4.64 -8.04
N VAL A 417 9.33 5.04 -9.18
CA VAL A 417 8.74 4.10 -10.14
C VAL A 417 9.85 3.44 -10.97
N ARG A 418 11.12 3.82 -10.72
CA ARG A 418 12.26 3.48 -11.57
C ARG A 418 11.94 3.61 -13.06
N LEU A 419 11.27 4.69 -13.34
CA LEU A 419 11.26 5.19 -14.69
C LEU A 419 12.71 5.53 -14.99
N VAL A 420 13.39 4.66 -15.71
CA VAL A 420 14.72 4.78 -16.30
C VAL A 420 15.36 6.16 -16.18
N VAL A 421 16.68 6.22 -16.01
CA VAL A 421 17.51 7.44 -16.00
C VAL A 421 16.84 8.54 -16.82
N LEU A 422 16.05 9.37 -16.14
CA LEU A 422 15.21 10.36 -16.80
C LEU A 422 15.99 11.64 -16.95
N VAL A 423 16.26 11.96 -18.19
CA VAL A 423 16.64 13.32 -18.51
C VAL A 423 15.49 14.23 -18.15
N PRO A 424 15.70 15.38 -17.48
CA PRO A 424 14.63 16.28 -17.02
C PRO A 424 13.63 16.72 -18.10
N THR A 425 14.00 16.59 -19.38
CA THR A 425 13.20 16.94 -20.55
C THR A 425 12.31 15.82 -21.07
N THR A 426 12.39 14.61 -20.49
CA THR A 426 11.62 13.44 -20.96
C THR A 426 10.20 13.50 -20.41
N THR A 427 9.20 13.31 -21.26
CA THR A 427 7.78 13.22 -20.81
C THR A 427 7.47 11.85 -20.23
N TRP A 428 6.49 11.76 -19.34
CA TRP A 428 6.05 10.49 -18.74
C TRP A 428 5.70 9.40 -19.76
N THR A 429 5.28 9.79 -20.96
CA THR A 429 4.99 8.87 -22.06
C THR A 429 6.22 8.29 -22.73
N SER A 430 7.31 9.05 -22.82
CA SER A 430 8.58 8.53 -23.34
C SER A 430 9.28 7.65 -22.31
N CYS A 431 9.12 7.93 -21.03
CA CYS A 431 9.57 7.09 -19.94
C CYS A 431 8.87 5.73 -19.94
N SER A 432 7.58 5.70 -20.28
CA SER A 432 6.81 4.46 -20.34
C SER A 432 7.19 3.54 -21.51
N ARG A 433 8.01 4.01 -22.45
CA ARG A 433 8.43 3.21 -23.63
C ARG A 433 9.69 2.39 -23.39
N THR A 434 10.49 2.73 -22.40
CA THR A 434 11.84 2.16 -22.28
C THR A 434 12.04 1.20 -21.11
N SER A 435 11.15 1.14 -20.10
CA SER A 435 11.29 0.16 -19.00
C SER A 435 10.16 0.10 -17.98
N VAL A 436 9.10 0.90 -18.13
CA VAL A 436 7.94 0.82 -17.23
C VAL A 436 6.69 0.70 -18.08
N PRO A 437 5.73 -0.16 -17.65
CA PRO A 437 4.48 -0.28 -18.37
C PRO A 437 3.91 1.11 -18.61
N PRO A 438 3.48 1.40 -19.84
CA PRO A 438 2.72 2.61 -20.06
C PRO A 438 1.62 2.63 -19.01
N CYS A 439 1.39 3.79 -18.40
CA CYS A 439 0.14 4.06 -17.72
C CYS A 439 -0.99 3.86 -18.73
N ARG A 440 -1.24 2.60 -19.09
CA ARG A 440 -2.40 2.26 -19.86
C ARG A 440 -3.56 2.43 -18.90
N SER A 441 -4.37 3.44 -19.12
CA SER A 441 -5.74 3.31 -18.73
C SER A 441 -6.15 1.91 -19.19
N ALA A 442 -6.75 1.16 -18.30
CA ALA A 442 -7.29 -0.17 -18.60
C ALA A 442 -8.22 -0.20 -19.85
N THR A 443 -8.43 0.93 -20.47
CA THR A 443 -9.32 1.14 -21.62
C THR A 443 -8.66 1.02 -23.00
N SER A 444 -7.31 1.20 -23.13
CA SER A 444 -6.71 1.34 -24.46
C SER A 444 -6.26 0.04 -25.14
N ALA A 445 -6.31 -1.11 -24.46
CA ALA A 445 -5.79 -2.38 -24.96
C ALA A 445 -6.84 -3.47 -25.25
N LEU A 446 -8.16 -3.18 -25.12
CA LEU A 446 -9.18 -4.20 -25.27
C LEU A 446 -10.06 -4.02 -26.51
N PRO A 447 -10.58 -5.13 -27.07
CA PRO A 447 -11.63 -5.10 -28.08
C PRO A 447 -12.85 -4.32 -27.59
N ARG A 448 -13.55 -3.63 -28.49
CA ARG A 448 -14.70 -2.76 -28.20
C ARG A 448 -15.72 -3.31 -27.17
N PRO A 449 -16.14 -4.59 -27.16
CA PRO A 449 -17.08 -5.09 -26.15
C PRO A 449 -16.46 -5.19 -24.74
N LEU A 450 -15.13 -5.27 -24.61
CA LEU A 450 -14.44 -5.31 -23.33
C LEU A 450 -14.00 -3.91 -22.84
N ARG A 451 -13.94 -2.91 -23.72
CA ARG A 451 -13.69 -1.50 -23.34
C ARG A 451 -14.78 -0.95 -22.42
N SER A 452 -16.05 -1.29 -22.68
CA SER A 452 -17.16 -0.94 -21.78
C SER A 452 -17.07 -1.65 -20.43
N SER A 453 -16.42 -2.82 -20.37
CA SER A 453 -16.22 -3.59 -19.14
C SER A 453 -15.08 -3.04 -18.28
N MET A 454 -14.08 -2.37 -18.85
CA MET A 454 -12.87 -1.95 -18.17
C MET A 454 -12.83 -0.49 -17.72
N ALA A 455 -13.60 0.38 -18.35
CA ALA A 455 -14.02 1.61 -17.69
C ALA A 455 -14.69 1.30 -16.34
N ARG A 456 -15.06 0.03 -16.16
CA ARG A 456 -15.70 -0.57 -14.98
C ARG A 456 -14.71 -1.09 -13.92
N THR A 457 -13.44 -1.26 -14.22
CA THR A 457 -12.46 -1.82 -13.23
C THR A 457 -11.89 -0.79 -12.27
N GLY A 458 -11.97 0.51 -12.60
CA GLY A 458 -11.88 1.57 -11.59
C GLY A 458 -13.13 1.64 -10.68
N PHE A 459 -14.18 0.88 -11.02
CA PHE A 459 -15.47 0.79 -10.34
C PHE A 459 -15.77 -0.63 -9.87
N ALA A 460 -14.79 -1.29 -9.29
CA ALA A 460 -14.82 -2.72 -8.94
C ALA A 460 -16.04 -3.19 -8.13
N THR A 461 -16.76 -2.28 -7.47
CA THR A 461 -17.99 -2.58 -6.73
C THR A 461 -19.21 -2.77 -7.62
N THR A 462 -19.27 -2.15 -8.80
CA THR A 462 -20.49 -2.16 -9.64
C THR A 462 -20.50 -3.26 -10.71
N ALA A 463 -19.34 -3.67 -11.21
CA ALA A 463 -19.24 -4.74 -12.22
C ALA A 463 -19.56 -6.13 -11.66
N GLY A 464 -19.31 -6.37 -10.37
CA GLY A 464 -19.68 -7.60 -9.67
C GLY A 464 -21.19 -7.84 -9.67
N ILE A 465 -21.97 -6.78 -9.60
CA ILE A 465 -23.45 -6.86 -9.57
C ILE A 465 -24.04 -7.28 -10.93
N ARG A 466 -23.42 -6.90 -12.03
CA ARG A 466 -23.93 -7.26 -13.38
C ARG A 466 -23.66 -8.73 -13.74
N LYS A 467 -22.50 -9.29 -13.33
CA LYS A 467 -22.17 -10.71 -13.56
C LYS A 467 -22.98 -11.66 -12.67
N ALA A 468 -23.26 -11.26 -11.44
CA ALA A 468 -24.04 -12.09 -10.52
C ALA A 468 -25.52 -12.21 -10.91
N ARG A 469 -26.08 -11.22 -11.65
CA ARG A 469 -27.49 -11.27 -12.09
C ARG A 469 -27.72 -11.95 -13.45
N SER A 470 -26.74 -11.97 -14.35
CA SER A 470 -26.88 -12.68 -15.64
C SER A 470 -26.75 -14.20 -15.50
N SER A 471 -26.19 -14.67 -14.37
CA SER A 471 -26.08 -16.11 -14.08
C SER A 471 -27.23 -16.69 -13.22
N ARG A 472 -28.27 -15.91 -12.90
CA ARG A 472 -29.41 -16.37 -12.13
C ARG A 472 -30.74 -16.04 -12.82
N CYS A 473 -30.97 -16.62 -13.97
CA CYS A 473 -32.29 -16.90 -14.47
C CYS A 473 -32.30 -18.30 -15.10
N PRO A 474 -32.60 -19.36 -14.36
CA PRO A 474 -33.21 -20.51 -14.99
C PRO A 474 -34.71 -20.16 -15.23
N SER A 475 -35.11 -20.19 -16.47
CA SER A 475 -36.51 -20.26 -16.86
C SER A 475 -37.15 -21.47 -16.16
N SER A 476 -37.99 -21.27 -15.18
CA SER A 476 -38.98 -22.27 -14.79
C SER A 476 -40.19 -22.10 -15.66
N SER A 477 -40.27 -22.90 -16.72
CA SER A 477 -41.51 -23.31 -17.32
C SER A 477 -41.94 -24.59 -16.62
N ALA A 478 -42.99 -24.53 -15.86
CA ALA A 478 -44.13 -25.43 -15.70
C ALA A 478 -44.88 -25.07 -14.44
#